data_8560247c4627de77ab95629c07a430c4
#
_entry.id   8560247c4627de77ab95629c07a430c4
#
_cell.length_a   1.000
_cell.length_b   1.000
_cell.length_c   1.000
_cell.angle_alpha   90.00
_cell.angle_beta   90.00
_cell.angle_gamma   90.00
#
_symmetry.space_group_name_H-M   'P 1'
#
loop_
_entity.id
_entity.type
_entity.pdbx_description
1 polymer ?
#
loop_
_entity_poly.entity_id
_entity_poly.type
_entity_poly.pdbx_seq_one_letter_code
_entity_poly.pdbx_strand_id
1 'polypeptide(L)'
;MTNDPNPAASPVPAASPPAPPPTPPPAQPSAQASAPPTAAAASGDAPKATAPAAPAAAPKSHLKRNLILGGVGLLVLALLVWAFYPKPLTVEVASVTQGTFERAVQEYGKTRVRDRYTVSAPVAGRVGRVLLKQGDSVALGDTVALLWPMAPALLDERTRAEQAARINAMASGLARSQANVSRAVAALDQADAELKRSEALARQGFVSPTQNEAGRITLRLRTQELESMRQEEDAARHELEQSQSARRQFAQAPLGGQQPSFAVKAPVGGKVLKVLQQSEASVLAGSGLVELGDPAKLEVVVDILTEDATEVRPGAGVELLNWGGPRALSGRVRWVEPAAFTKVSALGVEEQRVNVVIDITAPAAQWQSLGDGFKVDVRVLVQVVDKAVMVPVSALFPIGSRSGIFVLEGGHANLKEVSVEARNGVSAWVKTGLTVGAQVIVYPDSKLKDKVPVKVR
;
A
#
# COMPACT_ATOMS: atom_id res chain seq x y z
N MET A 1 41.07 36.55 -46.50
CA MET A 1 42.28 35.72 -46.44
C MET A 1 42.66 35.64 -44.98
N THR A 2 42.42 34.61 -44.35
CA THR A 2 42.90 33.29 -44.19
C THR A 2 41.87 32.47 -43.34
N ASN A 3 41.55 31.33 -43.89
CA ASN A 3 40.82 30.26 -43.28
C ASN A 3 41.57 29.70 -42.08
N ASP A 4 40.86 29.33 -41.01
CA ASP A 4 41.37 28.44 -40.01
C ASP A 4 40.30 27.42 -39.63
N PRO A 5 40.63 26.12 -39.54
CA PRO A 5 39.67 25.03 -39.58
C PRO A 5 39.14 24.66 -38.19
N ASN A 6 37.88 24.34 -38.17
CA ASN A 6 37.11 23.67 -37.14
C ASN A 6 37.76 22.34 -36.68
N PRO A 7 38.00 22.07 -35.37
CA PRO A 7 38.43 20.78 -34.90
C PRO A 7 37.24 19.80 -34.83
N ALA A 8 37.49 18.64 -35.41
CA ALA A 8 36.62 17.50 -35.61
C ALA A 8 35.85 17.06 -34.38
N ALA A 9 34.58 16.84 -34.59
CA ALA A 9 33.71 16.07 -33.69
C ALA A 9 34.15 14.58 -33.65
N SER A 10 34.41 14.09 -32.46
CA SER A 10 34.66 12.65 -32.20
C SER A 10 33.39 11.85 -32.48
N PRO A 11 33.50 10.65 -33.12
CA PRO A 11 32.34 9.83 -33.41
C PRO A 11 31.83 9.18 -32.13
N VAL A 12 30.51 9.28 -31.93
CA VAL A 12 29.73 8.52 -30.94
C VAL A 12 29.78 7.03 -31.34
N PRO A 13 30.10 6.09 -30.43
CA PRO A 13 30.06 4.66 -30.76
C PRO A 13 28.60 4.24 -31.00
N ALA A 14 28.41 3.58 -32.14
CA ALA A 14 27.16 2.99 -32.56
C ALA A 14 26.67 1.95 -31.53
N ALA A 15 25.42 2.07 -31.12
CA ALA A 15 24.73 1.10 -30.28
C ALA A 15 24.66 -0.26 -31.04
N SER A 16 25.11 -1.33 -30.37
CA SER A 16 24.96 -2.71 -30.87
C SER A 16 23.47 -3.07 -30.95
N PRO A 17 23.08 -3.82 -32.00
CA PRO A 17 21.69 -4.28 -32.12
C PRO A 17 21.34 -5.29 -31.03
N PRO A 18 20.08 -5.37 -30.58
CA PRO A 18 19.62 -6.30 -29.56
C PRO A 18 19.70 -7.76 -30.11
N ALA A 19 20.10 -8.68 -29.24
CA ALA A 19 20.17 -10.11 -29.51
C ALA A 19 18.76 -10.65 -29.83
N PRO A 20 18.65 -11.64 -30.75
CA PRO A 20 17.39 -12.28 -31.09
C PRO A 20 16.88 -13.12 -29.92
N PRO A 21 15.54 -13.28 -29.76
CA PRO A 21 14.95 -14.08 -28.70
C PRO A 21 15.30 -15.57 -28.84
N PRO A 22 15.38 -16.32 -27.72
CA PRO A 22 15.71 -17.74 -27.74
C PRO A 22 14.61 -18.56 -28.42
N THR A 23 15.03 -19.44 -29.33
CA THR A 23 14.21 -20.42 -30.05
C THR A 23 13.59 -21.41 -29.05
N PRO A 24 12.31 -21.78 -29.18
CA PRO A 24 11.70 -22.82 -28.35
C PRO A 24 12.28 -24.21 -28.68
N PRO A 25 12.34 -25.14 -27.70
CA PRO A 25 12.87 -26.48 -27.89
C PRO A 25 11.95 -27.31 -28.82
N PRO A 26 12.51 -28.29 -29.59
CA PRO A 26 11.74 -29.08 -30.53
C PRO A 26 10.75 -30.00 -29.81
N ALA A 27 9.53 -30.08 -30.34
CA ALA A 27 8.48 -30.99 -29.93
C ALA A 27 8.91 -32.46 -30.09
N GLN A 28 8.72 -33.26 -29.06
CA GLN A 28 8.88 -34.72 -29.10
C GLN A 28 7.72 -35.32 -29.91
N PRO A 29 7.99 -36.33 -30.75
CA PRO A 29 6.95 -36.97 -31.54
C PRO A 29 6.09 -37.90 -30.68
N SER A 30 4.78 -37.75 -30.81
CA SER A 30 3.75 -38.61 -30.23
C SER A 30 3.86 -40.03 -30.81
N ALA A 31 3.95 -41.03 -29.94
CA ALA A 31 3.87 -42.41 -30.29
C ALA A 31 2.45 -42.74 -30.79
N GLN A 32 2.39 -43.17 -32.04
CA GLN A 32 1.19 -43.75 -32.67
C GLN A 32 0.90 -45.12 -32.08
N ALA A 33 -0.34 -45.31 -31.65
CA ALA A 33 -0.90 -46.61 -31.35
C ALA A 33 -1.07 -47.47 -32.62
N SER A 34 -0.46 -48.66 -32.62
CA SER A 34 -0.67 -49.66 -33.67
C SER A 34 -1.86 -50.52 -33.30
N ALA A 35 -2.82 -50.60 -34.18
CA ALA A 35 -3.92 -51.53 -34.19
C ALA A 35 -3.45 -52.96 -34.55
N PRO A 36 -4.16 -54.03 -34.11
CA PRO A 36 -3.81 -55.42 -34.47
C PRO A 36 -4.39 -55.81 -35.85
N PRO A 37 -3.75 -56.73 -36.58
CA PRO A 37 -4.31 -57.22 -37.81
C PRO A 37 -5.27 -58.39 -37.58
N THR A 38 -6.31 -58.34 -38.39
CA THR A 38 -7.34 -59.36 -38.59
C THR A 38 -6.85 -60.51 -39.45
N ALA A 39 -7.34 -61.68 -39.11
CA ALA A 39 -7.78 -62.81 -39.93
C ALA A 39 -6.79 -63.66 -40.74
N ALA A 40 -6.98 -64.89 -40.69
CA ALA A 40 -7.62 -65.64 -41.77
C ALA A 40 -7.76 -67.12 -41.44
N ALA A 41 -8.84 -67.65 -41.86
CA ALA A 41 -9.30 -69.01 -41.84
C ALA A 41 -8.40 -70.02 -42.51
N ALA A 42 -8.42 -71.21 -42.00
CA ALA A 42 -8.40 -72.43 -42.87
C ALA A 42 -8.90 -73.65 -42.09
N SER A 43 -9.92 -74.14 -42.59
CA SER A 43 -10.51 -75.45 -42.68
C SER A 43 -9.60 -76.63 -42.40
N GLY A 44 -10.18 -77.68 -41.81
CA GLY A 44 -9.59 -79.04 -41.86
C GLY A 44 -10.25 -80.00 -40.87
N ASP A 45 -11.30 -80.57 -41.32
CA ASP A 45 -11.69 -82.02 -41.34
C ASP A 45 -11.70 -82.84 -40.05
N ALA A 46 -12.84 -83.48 -39.89
CA ALA A 46 -13.18 -84.56 -38.94
C ALA A 46 -12.47 -85.84 -39.24
N PRO A 47 -12.40 -86.85 -38.37
CA PRO A 47 -13.49 -87.79 -38.36
C PRO A 47 -13.94 -88.33 -36.94
N LYS A 48 -15.17 -88.78 -36.98
CA LYS A 48 -15.94 -89.68 -36.18
C LYS A 48 -15.18 -90.84 -35.56
N ALA A 49 -15.52 -91.15 -34.27
CA ALA A 49 -15.64 -92.53 -33.75
C ALA A 49 -16.45 -92.53 -32.46
N THR A 50 -17.59 -93.05 -32.57
CA THR A 50 -18.31 -94.12 -31.87
C THR A 50 -18.31 -94.15 -30.32
N ALA A 51 -19.50 -94.13 -29.81
CA ALA A 51 -19.92 -94.39 -28.42
C ALA A 51 -19.64 -95.85 -27.96
N PRO A 52 -19.69 -96.15 -26.67
CA PRO A 52 -20.85 -96.86 -26.18
C PRO A 52 -21.44 -96.34 -24.86
N ALA A 53 -22.64 -96.81 -24.68
CA ALA A 53 -23.67 -96.46 -23.72
C ALA A 53 -23.42 -96.79 -22.27
N ALA A 54 -23.99 -95.97 -21.37
CA ALA A 54 -24.73 -96.11 -20.11
C ALA A 54 -24.23 -97.01 -18.96
N PRO A 55 -24.45 -96.67 -17.70
CA PRO A 55 -25.81 -96.74 -17.17
C PRO A 55 -26.27 -95.58 -16.25
N ALA A 56 -27.55 -95.46 -16.15
CA ALA A 56 -28.31 -94.55 -15.36
C ALA A 56 -27.94 -94.53 -13.85
N ALA A 57 -27.76 -93.37 -13.30
CA ALA A 57 -27.70 -93.11 -11.87
C ALA A 57 -28.77 -92.07 -11.48
N ALA A 58 -29.49 -92.40 -10.42
CA ALA A 58 -30.67 -91.75 -9.84
C ALA A 58 -30.55 -90.26 -9.56
N PRO A 59 -31.64 -89.49 -9.51
CA PRO A 59 -31.63 -88.01 -9.29
C PRO A 59 -31.23 -87.72 -7.85
N LYS A 60 -30.01 -87.19 -7.66
CA LYS A 60 -29.57 -86.58 -6.42
C LYS A 60 -30.24 -85.24 -6.28
N SER A 61 -30.91 -85.02 -5.17
CA SER A 61 -31.66 -83.83 -4.81
C SER A 61 -30.92 -82.52 -5.07
N HIS A 62 -31.33 -81.78 -6.06
CA HIS A 62 -30.77 -80.46 -6.43
C HIS A 62 -31.08 -79.37 -5.41
N LEU A 63 -31.92 -79.73 -4.35
CA LEU A 63 -32.35 -78.73 -3.32
C LEU A 63 -31.18 -78.20 -2.49
N LYS A 64 -30.24 -79.08 -2.06
CA LYS A 64 -29.05 -78.61 -1.32
C LYS A 64 -28.07 -77.74 -2.18
N ARG A 65 -27.94 -78.12 -3.44
CA ARG A 65 -27.07 -77.34 -4.40
C ARG A 65 -27.65 -75.98 -4.68
N ASN A 66 -28.96 -75.87 -4.87
CA ASN A 66 -29.62 -74.58 -5.08
C ASN A 66 -29.61 -73.72 -3.82
N LEU A 67 -29.67 -74.24 -2.64
CA LEU A 67 -29.56 -73.55 -1.36
C LEU A 67 -28.13 -73.00 -1.14
N ILE A 68 -27.12 -73.83 -1.48
CA ILE A 68 -25.71 -73.44 -1.43
C ILE A 68 -25.43 -72.33 -2.48
N LEU A 69 -25.94 -72.52 -3.70
CA LEU A 69 -25.80 -71.51 -4.76
C LEU A 69 -26.54 -70.19 -4.45
N GLY A 70 -27.69 -70.23 -3.84
CA GLY A 70 -28.44 -69.09 -3.31
C GLY A 70 -27.67 -68.37 -2.20
N GLY A 71 -27.10 -69.14 -1.26
CA GLY A 71 -26.27 -68.61 -0.17
C GLY A 71 -24.98 -67.93 -0.68
N VAL A 72 -24.32 -68.57 -1.66
CA VAL A 72 -23.14 -67.97 -2.33
C VAL A 72 -23.53 -66.74 -3.10
N GLY A 73 -24.66 -66.77 -3.82
CA GLY A 73 -25.17 -65.59 -4.56
C GLY A 73 -25.48 -64.42 -3.61
N LEU A 74 -26.09 -64.70 -2.45
CA LEU A 74 -26.41 -63.69 -1.44
C LEU A 74 -25.13 -63.14 -0.79
N LEU A 75 -24.13 -64.01 -0.54
CA LEU A 75 -22.82 -63.61 -0.01
C LEU A 75 -22.02 -62.76 -1.03
N VAL A 76 -22.05 -63.14 -2.30
CA VAL A 76 -21.45 -62.32 -3.40
C VAL A 76 -22.17 -60.98 -3.55
N LEU A 77 -23.50 -60.97 -3.46
CA LEU A 77 -24.28 -59.73 -3.50
C LEU A 77 -23.95 -58.83 -2.31
N ALA A 78 -23.87 -59.43 -1.09
CA ALA A 78 -23.47 -58.71 0.12
C ALA A 78 -22.04 -58.15 0.02
N LEU A 79 -21.12 -58.93 -0.57
CA LEU A 79 -19.73 -58.57 -0.77
C LEU A 79 -19.59 -57.46 -1.86
N LEU A 80 -20.42 -57.54 -2.92
CA LEU A 80 -20.56 -56.49 -3.90
C LEU A 80 -21.12 -55.20 -3.30
N VAL A 81 -22.19 -55.27 -2.51
CA VAL A 81 -22.74 -54.11 -1.81
C VAL A 81 -21.71 -53.49 -0.88
N TRP A 82 -20.95 -54.34 -0.14
CA TRP A 82 -19.88 -53.87 0.74
C TRP A 82 -18.68 -53.25 -0.02
N ALA A 83 -18.30 -53.84 -1.18
CA ALA A 83 -17.21 -53.35 -2.01
C ALA A 83 -17.56 -52.04 -2.70
N PHE A 84 -18.82 -51.81 -3.04
CA PHE A 84 -19.34 -50.58 -3.65
C PHE A 84 -19.88 -49.58 -2.61
N TYR A 85 -19.81 -49.89 -1.32
CA TYR A 85 -20.22 -48.95 -0.28
C TYR A 85 -19.30 -47.72 -0.29
N PRO A 86 -19.82 -46.51 -0.52
CA PRO A 86 -18.97 -45.33 -0.68
C PRO A 86 -18.20 -45.08 0.63
N LYS A 87 -16.88 -45.20 0.55
CA LYS A 87 -16.02 -44.89 1.69
C LYS A 87 -16.10 -43.37 1.96
N PRO A 88 -16.34 -42.96 3.22
CA PRO A 88 -16.42 -41.56 3.56
C PRO A 88 -15.08 -40.86 3.25
N LEU A 89 -15.13 -39.75 2.56
CA LEU A 89 -13.96 -38.91 2.30
C LEU A 89 -13.55 -38.22 3.60
N THR A 90 -12.27 -38.24 3.92
CA THR A 90 -11.75 -37.49 5.07
C THR A 90 -11.61 -36.03 4.71
N VAL A 91 -12.21 -35.16 5.50
CA VAL A 91 -12.25 -33.71 5.26
C VAL A 91 -11.84 -32.96 6.52
N GLU A 92 -11.25 -31.79 6.31
CA GLU A 92 -11.00 -30.82 7.39
C GLU A 92 -12.18 -29.86 7.45
N VAL A 93 -12.55 -29.44 8.64
CA VAL A 93 -13.67 -28.53 8.85
C VAL A 93 -13.26 -27.31 9.67
N ALA A 94 -13.89 -26.20 9.39
CA ALA A 94 -13.80 -24.98 10.17
C ALA A 94 -15.22 -24.50 10.53
N SER A 95 -15.34 -23.79 11.65
CA SER A 95 -16.63 -23.21 12.05
C SER A 95 -16.84 -21.85 11.40
N VAL A 96 -18.07 -21.59 10.99
CA VAL A 96 -18.52 -20.24 10.61
C VAL A 96 -18.58 -19.37 11.86
N THR A 97 -17.82 -18.29 11.85
CA THR A 97 -17.74 -17.36 12.98
C THR A 97 -18.43 -16.05 12.66
N GLN A 98 -18.88 -15.37 13.72
CA GLN A 98 -19.34 -14.00 13.61
C GLN A 98 -18.36 -13.08 14.36
N GLY A 99 -17.91 -12.02 13.70
CA GLY A 99 -16.94 -11.10 14.29
C GLY A 99 -16.74 -9.86 13.41
N THR A 100 -15.78 -9.05 13.78
CA THR A 100 -15.38 -7.90 12.96
C THR A 100 -14.57 -8.40 11.76
N PHE A 101 -15.10 -8.16 10.57
CA PHE A 101 -14.38 -8.40 9.32
C PHE A 101 -13.62 -7.13 8.95
N GLU A 102 -12.33 -7.25 8.74
CA GLU A 102 -11.46 -6.16 8.33
C GLU A 102 -10.79 -6.51 7.01
N ARG A 103 -10.92 -5.63 6.04
CA ARG A 103 -10.11 -5.65 4.81
C ARG A 103 -9.16 -4.48 4.84
N ALA A 104 -7.89 -4.75 4.67
CA ALA A 104 -6.84 -3.77 4.76
C ALA A 104 -5.89 -3.87 3.58
N VAL A 105 -5.37 -2.73 3.17
CA VAL A 105 -4.21 -2.61 2.28
C VAL A 105 -2.97 -2.50 3.16
N GLN A 106 -1.97 -3.33 2.89
CA GLN A 106 -0.74 -3.36 3.66
C GLN A 106 0.46 -3.04 2.75
N GLU A 107 1.19 -1.99 3.11
CA GLU A 107 2.34 -1.49 2.36
C GLU A 107 3.39 -0.88 3.29
N TYR A 108 4.58 -0.63 2.74
CA TYR A 108 5.66 0.00 3.48
C TYR A 108 5.58 1.51 3.38
N GLY A 109 5.55 2.18 4.52
CA GLY A 109 5.62 3.63 4.62
C GLY A 109 6.92 4.11 5.25
N LYS A 110 7.07 5.42 5.28
CA LYS A 110 8.17 6.11 6.00
C LYS A 110 7.58 7.24 6.83
N THR A 111 8.14 7.43 8.00
CA THR A 111 7.88 8.62 8.77
C THR A 111 8.46 9.84 8.09
N ARG A 112 7.77 10.95 8.17
CA ARG A 112 8.21 12.25 7.65
C ARG A 112 7.84 13.34 8.63
N VAL A 113 8.75 14.25 8.89
CA VAL A 113 8.40 15.47 9.62
C VAL A 113 7.46 16.31 8.76
N ARG A 114 6.31 16.70 9.32
CA ARG A 114 5.24 17.40 8.60
C ARG A 114 5.72 18.70 7.97
N ASP A 115 6.34 19.56 8.79
CA ASP A 115 6.82 20.86 8.38
C ASP A 115 8.35 20.82 8.35
N ARG A 116 8.90 20.61 7.16
CA ARG A 116 10.34 20.59 6.93
C ARG A 116 10.75 21.91 6.27
N TYR A 117 11.73 22.57 6.87
CA TYR A 117 12.28 23.82 6.38
C TYR A 117 13.73 23.63 5.98
N THR A 118 14.03 23.93 4.74
CA THR A 118 15.40 23.97 4.25
C THR A 118 15.94 25.38 4.41
N VAL A 119 16.88 25.56 5.33
CA VAL A 119 17.62 26.81 5.47
C VAL A 119 18.65 26.87 4.36
N SER A 120 18.52 27.86 3.48
CA SER A 120 19.40 28.02 2.30
C SER A 120 20.25 29.28 2.40
N ALA A 121 21.35 29.31 1.62
CA ALA A 121 22.20 30.48 1.48
C ALA A 121 21.45 31.58 0.73
N PRO A 122 21.24 32.77 1.33
CA PRO A 122 20.51 33.86 0.67
C PRO A 122 21.34 34.53 -0.46
N VAL A 123 22.64 34.41 -0.41
CA VAL A 123 23.57 34.97 -1.40
C VAL A 123 24.71 34.01 -1.69
N ALA A 124 25.34 34.12 -2.84
CA ALA A 124 26.54 33.36 -3.15
C ALA A 124 27.71 33.80 -2.28
N GLY A 125 28.47 32.81 -1.76
CA GLY A 125 29.59 33.13 -0.90
C GLY A 125 30.28 31.89 -0.39
N ARG A 126 31.24 32.08 0.54
CA ARG A 126 31.89 31.02 1.27
C ARG A 126 31.11 30.78 2.58
N VAL A 127 30.53 29.62 2.74
CA VAL A 127 29.92 29.21 4.00
C VAL A 127 31.00 28.61 4.90
N GLY A 128 31.02 29.00 6.18
CA GLY A 128 31.86 28.36 7.16
C GLY A 128 31.34 26.97 7.55
N ARG A 129 32.19 26.23 8.23
CA ARG A 129 31.79 24.92 8.75
C ARG A 129 30.54 25.06 9.63
N VAL A 130 29.49 24.33 9.28
CA VAL A 130 28.29 24.21 10.12
C VAL A 130 28.61 23.35 11.33
N LEU A 131 28.49 23.91 12.52
CA LEU A 131 28.78 23.23 13.78
C LEU A 131 27.61 22.37 14.29
N LEU A 132 26.40 22.66 13.78
CA LEU A 132 25.19 21.94 14.13
C LEU A 132 25.27 20.48 13.64
N LYS A 133 24.77 19.57 14.47
CA LYS A 133 24.66 18.15 14.17
C LYS A 133 23.19 17.76 14.03
N GLN A 134 22.95 16.65 13.36
CA GLN A 134 21.62 16.06 13.34
C GLN A 134 21.14 15.78 14.77
N GLY A 135 19.90 16.20 15.07
CA GLY A 135 19.29 16.08 16.40
C GLY A 135 19.45 17.30 17.30
N ASP A 136 20.35 18.23 16.98
CA ASP A 136 20.53 19.46 17.77
C ASP A 136 19.24 20.30 17.72
N SER A 137 18.91 20.93 18.85
CA SER A 137 17.78 21.85 18.96
C SER A 137 18.22 23.25 18.53
N VAL A 138 17.39 23.90 17.75
CA VAL A 138 17.61 25.24 17.23
C VAL A 138 16.38 26.08 17.53
N ALA A 139 16.55 27.26 18.11
CA ALA A 139 15.45 28.19 18.32
C ALA A 139 15.27 29.11 17.09
N LEU A 140 14.09 29.72 17.02
CA LEU A 140 13.80 30.75 16.02
C LEU A 140 14.86 31.89 16.11
N GLY A 141 15.50 32.20 14.97
CA GLY A 141 16.49 33.26 14.89
C GLY A 141 17.91 32.85 15.26
N ASP A 142 18.15 31.62 15.70
CA ASP A 142 19.49 31.11 15.98
C ASP A 142 20.35 31.09 14.72
N THR A 143 21.66 31.28 14.90
CA THR A 143 22.61 31.24 13.78
C THR A 143 22.89 29.78 13.36
N VAL A 144 22.48 29.42 12.15
CA VAL A 144 22.67 28.09 11.56
C VAL A 144 24.05 27.99 10.89
N ALA A 145 24.45 29.03 10.19
CA ALA A 145 25.74 29.09 9.49
C ALA A 145 26.25 30.52 9.40
N LEU A 146 27.57 30.66 9.23
CA LEU A 146 28.18 31.93 8.87
C LEU A 146 28.51 31.91 7.38
N LEU A 147 28.12 32.94 6.68
CA LEU A 147 28.35 33.10 5.25
C LEU A 147 29.22 34.35 5.04
N TRP A 148 30.32 34.20 4.34
CA TRP A 148 31.12 35.29 3.81
C TRP A 148 30.75 35.47 2.34
N PRO A 149 30.05 36.54 2.00
CA PRO A 149 29.75 36.81 0.61
C PRO A 149 31.04 36.86 -0.22
N MET A 150 31.01 36.33 -1.43
CA MET A 150 32.14 36.59 -2.32
C MET A 150 32.26 38.11 -2.52
N ALA A 151 33.47 38.62 -2.39
CA ALA A 151 33.68 40.04 -2.68
C ALA A 151 33.03 40.37 -4.02
N PRO A 152 32.17 41.36 -4.08
CA PRO A 152 31.64 41.74 -5.38
C PRO A 152 32.85 42.08 -6.28
N ALA A 153 33.03 41.32 -7.34
CA ALA A 153 33.67 41.92 -8.51
C ALA A 153 32.91 43.21 -8.71
N LEU A 154 33.64 44.36 -8.61
CA LEU A 154 33.12 45.71 -8.66
C LEU A 154 31.66 45.75 -9.08
N LEU A 155 30.77 46.03 -8.14
CA LEU A 155 29.33 45.80 -8.29
C LEU A 155 28.82 46.40 -9.59
N ASP A 156 28.78 45.57 -10.60
CA ASP A 156 28.15 45.85 -11.87
C ASP A 156 26.67 46.19 -11.58
N GLU A 157 26.20 47.23 -12.15
CA GLU A 157 24.84 47.78 -12.01
C GLU A 157 23.79 46.66 -12.23
N ARG A 158 24.14 45.70 -13.07
CA ARG A 158 23.37 44.51 -13.36
C ARG A 158 23.17 43.63 -12.10
N THR A 159 24.21 43.31 -11.33
CA THR A 159 24.11 42.49 -10.11
C THR A 159 23.27 43.18 -9.03
N ARG A 160 23.35 44.53 -8.94
CA ARG A 160 22.46 45.28 -8.04
C ARG A 160 20.99 45.17 -8.45
N ALA A 161 20.71 45.27 -9.76
CA ALA A 161 19.37 45.14 -10.31
C ALA A 161 18.81 43.70 -10.09
N GLU A 162 19.63 42.68 -10.30
CA GLU A 162 19.27 41.28 -10.06
C GLU A 162 18.93 41.01 -8.57
N GLN A 163 19.74 41.56 -7.64
CA GLN A 163 19.44 41.44 -6.20
C GLN A 163 18.16 42.18 -5.81
N ALA A 164 17.94 43.36 -6.36
CA ALA A 164 16.70 44.09 -6.14
C ALA A 164 15.49 43.35 -6.69
N ALA A 165 15.61 42.77 -7.88
CA ALA A 165 14.56 41.93 -8.47
C ALA A 165 14.26 40.69 -7.58
N ARG A 166 15.28 40.03 -7.03
CA ARG A 166 15.13 38.90 -6.13
C ARG A 166 14.40 39.29 -4.83
N ILE A 167 14.80 40.40 -4.20
CA ILE A 167 14.09 40.90 -3.01
C ILE A 167 12.63 41.22 -3.35
N ASN A 168 12.36 41.80 -4.51
CA ASN A 168 11.01 42.08 -4.97
C ASN A 168 10.21 40.76 -5.18
N ALA A 169 10.86 39.72 -5.72
CA ALA A 169 10.25 38.40 -5.86
C ALA A 169 9.88 37.80 -4.50
N MET A 170 10.79 37.90 -3.50
CA MET A 170 10.49 37.40 -2.11
C MET A 170 9.40 38.25 -1.45
N ALA A 171 9.42 39.58 -1.64
CA ALA A 171 8.35 40.47 -1.18
C ALA A 171 6.99 40.08 -1.80
N SER A 172 6.99 39.73 -3.07
CA SER A 172 5.79 39.24 -3.76
C SER A 172 5.36 37.86 -3.22
N GLY A 173 6.33 37.01 -2.83
CA GLY A 173 6.09 35.74 -2.15
C GLY A 173 5.39 35.94 -0.80
N LEU A 174 5.92 36.85 0.01
CA LEU A 174 5.29 37.23 1.30
C LEU A 174 3.88 37.79 1.08
N ALA A 175 3.69 38.68 0.12
CA ALA A 175 2.35 39.20 -0.16
C ALA A 175 1.36 38.09 -0.56
N ARG A 176 1.84 37.07 -1.28
CA ARG A 176 1.04 35.88 -1.62
C ARG A 176 0.67 35.08 -0.37
N SER A 177 1.63 34.80 0.50
CA SER A 177 1.36 34.10 1.77
C SER A 177 0.39 34.89 2.64
N GLN A 178 0.52 36.21 2.72
CA GLN A 178 -0.43 37.09 3.43
C GLN A 178 -1.84 37.01 2.83
N ALA A 179 -1.95 36.97 1.52
CA ALA A 179 -3.24 36.78 0.86
C ALA A 179 -3.84 35.38 1.14
N ASN A 180 -2.98 34.35 1.29
CA ASN A 180 -3.41 33.01 1.68
C ASN A 180 -3.94 33.01 3.11
N VAL A 181 -3.22 33.64 4.04
CA VAL A 181 -3.70 33.82 5.43
C VAL A 181 -5.04 34.54 5.45
N SER A 182 -5.17 35.64 4.69
CA SER A 182 -6.43 36.39 4.61
C SER A 182 -7.59 35.52 4.10
N ARG A 183 -7.34 34.68 3.10
CA ARG A 183 -8.33 33.71 2.62
C ARG A 183 -8.67 32.64 3.66
N ALA A 184 -7.66 32.14 4.38
CA ALA A 184 -7.88 31.16 5.42
C ALA A 184 -8.66 31.75 6.60
N VAL A 185 -8.41 33.02 6.98
CA VAL A 185 -9.21 33.77 7.97
C VAL A 185 -10.66 33.86 7.52
N ALA A 186 -10.91 34.31 6.29
CA ALA A 186 -12.27 34.41 5.77
C ALA A 186 -13.00 33.05 5.73
N ALA A 187 -12.28 31.98 5.38
CA ALA A 187 -12.83 30.62 5.40
C ALA A 187 -13.14 30.12 6.81
N LEU A 188 -12.29 30.48 7.79
CA LEU A 188 -12.54 30.21 9.20
C LEU A 188 -13.76 30.96 9.72
N ASP A 189 -13.85 32.28 9.42
CA ASP A 189 -14.97 33.13 9.82
C ASP A 189 -16.30 32.61 9.23
N GLN A 190 -16.25 32.17 7.96
CA GLN A 190 -17.40 31.54 7.32
C GLN A 190 -17.81 30.26 8.03
N ALA A 191 -16.86 29.38 8.33
CA ALA A 191 -17.12 28.11 9.02
C ALA A 191 -17.65 28.34 10.45
N ASP A 192 -17.13 29.34 11.16
CA ASP A 192 -17.61 29.72 12.48
C ASP A 192 -19.06 30.27 12.45
N ALA A 193 -19.34 31.15 11.50
CA ALA A 193 -20.69 31.67 11.28
C ALA A 193 -21.69 30.57 10.88
N GLU A 194 -21.25 29.60 10.07
CA GLU A 194 -22.06 28.44 9.68
C GLU A 194 -22.37 27.55 10.89
N LEU A 195 -21.32 27.25 11.69
CA LEU A 195 -21.48 26.45 12.91
C LEU A 195 -22.43 27.14 13.91
N LYS A 196 -22.26 28.45 14.15
CA LYS A 196 -23.14 29.22 15.03
C LYS A 196 -24.59 29.16 14.55
N ARG A 197 -24.83 29.28 13.24
CA ARG A 197 -26.18 29.12 12.68
C ARG A 197 -26.71 27.69 12.85
N SER A 198 -25.87 26.69 12.57
CA SER A 198 -26.22 25.27 12.75
C SER A 198 -26.56 24.97 14.22
N GLU A 199 -25.77 25.49 15.18
CA GLU A 199 -26.02 25.30 16.61
C GLU A 199 -27.30 26.01 17.07
N ALA A 200 -27.62 27.19 16.54
CA ALA A 200 -28.85 27.87 16.79
C ALA A 200 -30.08 27.09 16.31
N LEU A 201 -30.01 26.56 15.09
CA LEU A 201 -31.05 25.72 14.47
C LEU A 201 -31.17 24.34 15.16
N ALA A 202 -30.06 23.76 15.60
CA ALA A 202 -30.05 22.52 16.37
C ALA A 202 -30.75 22.65 17.70
N ARG A 203 -30.56 23.79 18.40
CA ARG A 203 -31.31 24.11 19.66
C ARG A 203 -32.82 24.21 19.44
N GLN A 204 -33.25 24.53 18.21
CA GLN A 204 -34.66 24.59 17.82
C GLN A 204 -35.16 23.26 17.22
N GLY A 205 -34.28 22.23 17.12
CA GLY A 205 -34.66 20.90 16.58
C GLY A 205 -34.69 20.79 15.06
N PHE A 206 -34.24 21.81 14.33
CA PHE A 206 -34.24 21.80 12.85
C PHE A 206 -33.03 21.16 12.20
N VAL A 207 -31.98 20.87 12.95
CA VAL A 207 -30.71 20.31 12.45
C VAL A 207 -30.34 19.07 13.25
N SER A 208 -29.86 18.02 12.55
CA SER A 208 -29.46 16.77 13.20
C SER A 208 -28.14 16.93 13.98
N PRO A 209 -27.93 16.14 15.05
CA PRO A 209 -26.65 16.12 15.78
C PRO A 209 -25.44 15.84 14.88
N THR A 210 -25.59 14.95 13.91
CA THR A 210 -24.54 14.59 12.93
C THR A 210 -24.13 15.78 12.08
N GLN A 211 -25.06 16.60 11.65
CA GLN A 211 -24.79 17.79 10.83
C GLN A 211 -24.08 18.88 11.67
N ASN A 212 -24.44 19.03 12.94
CA ASN A 212 -23.76 19.94 13.84
C ASN A 212 -22.32 19.48 14.14
N GLU A 213 -22.10 18.18 14.31
CA GLU A 213 -20.76 17.62 14.48
C GLU A 213 -19.89 17.81 13.22
N ALA A 214 -20.45 17.65 12.03
CA ALA A 214 -19.76 17.96 10.77
C ALA A 214 -19.32 19.43 10.71
N GLY A 215 -20.15 20.37 11.19
CA GLY A 215 -19.80 21.77 11.31
C GLY A 215 -18.60 22.01 12.26
N ARG A 216 -18.57 21.32 13.40
CA ARG A 216 -17.43 21.40 14.35
C ARG A 216 -16.15 20.86 13.76
N ILE A 217 -16.21 19.76 13.03
CA ILE A 217 -15.06 19.17 12.32
C ILE A 217 -14.56 20.17 11.28
N THR A 218 -15.46 20.79 10.49
CA THR A 218 -15.10 21.79 9.50
C THR A 218 -14.40 22.98 10.13
N LEU A 219 -14.92 23.52 11.22
CA LEU A 219 -14.30 24.62 11.96
C LEU A 219 -12.87 24.24 12.41
N ARG A 220 -12.70 23.05 12.97
CA ARG A 220 -11.37 22.55 13.40
C ARG A 220 -10.40 22.44 12.25
N LEU A 221 -10.83 21.91 11.09
CA LEU A 221 -10.01 21.85 9.88
C LEU A 221 -9.57 23.25 9.41
N ARG A 222 -10.50 24.22 9.36
CA ARG A 222 -10.18 25.61 8.97
C ARG A 222 -9.24 26.30 9.97
N THR A 223 -9.34 25.96 11.25
CA THR A 223 -8.40 26.45 12.27
C THR A 223 -7.00 25.93 12.02
N GLN A 224 -6.84 24.65 11.69
CA GLN A 224 -5.54 24.06 11.38
C GLN A 224 -4.97 24.60 10.06
N GLU A 225 -5.82 24.80 9.05
CA GLU A 225 -5.45 25.42 7.78
C GLU A 225 -4.92 26.84 7.99
N LEU A 226 -5.61 27.66 8.80
CA LEU A 226 -5.15 28.99 9.13
C LEU A 226 -3.79 28.98 9.85
N GLU A 227 -3.59 28.06 10.78
CA GLU A 227 -2.31 27.94 11.49
C GLU A 227 -1.16 27.59 10.54
N SER A 228 -1.40 26.63 9.61
CA SER A 228 -0.43 26.31 8.58
C SER A 228 -0.09 27.51 7.69
N MET A 229 -1.10 28.27 7.25
CA MET A 229 -0.88 29.45 6.40
C MET A 229 -0.12 30.56 7.14
N ARG A 230 -0.32 30.72 8.46
CA ARG A 230 0.46 31.65 9.26
C ARG A 230 1.92 31.28 9.35
N GLN A 231 2.21 30.01 9.52
CA GLN A 231 3.60 29.52 9.54
C GLN A 231 4.29 29.71 8.18
N GLU A 232 3.57 29.53 7.07
CA GLU A 232 4.08 29.86 5.74
C GLU A 232 4.35 31.36 5.56
N GLU A 233 3.48 32.22 6.11
CA GLU A 233 3.68 33.69 6.09
C GLU A 233 4.92 34.07 6.90
N ASP A 234 5.08 33.51 8.10
CA ASP A 234 6.23 33.80 8.95
C ASP A 234 7.55 33.34 8.30
N ALA A 235 7.56 32.16 7.69
CA ALA A 235 8.71 31.69 6.93
C ALA A 235 9.06 32.63 5.77
N ALA A 236 8.08 33.05 4.97
CA ALA A 236 8.29 33.99 3.88
C ALA A 236 8.75 35.38 4.35
N ARG A 237 8.28 35.84 5.52
CA ARG A 237 8.71 37.09 6.15
C ARG A 237 10.19 37.03 6.55
N HIS A 238 10.60 35.95 7.20
CA HIS A 238 12.00 35.75 7.59
C HIS A 238 12.93 35.63 6.39
N GLU A 239 12.48 34.97 5.33
CA GLU A 239 13.24 34.84 4.10
C GLU A 239 13.47 36.19 3.42
N LEU A 240 12.45 37.07 3.40
CA LEU A 240 12.55 38.44 2.92
C LEU A 240 13.50 39.24 3.80
N GLU A 241 13.37 39.19 5.14
CA GLU A 241 14.22 39.92 6.07
C GLU A 241 15.68 39.50 5.95
N GLN A 242 15.94 38.19 5.78
CA GLN A 242 17.27 37.67 5.53
C GLN A 242 17.90 38.23 4.27
N SER A 243 17.13 38.24 3.17
CA SER A 243 17.61 38.80 1.88
C SER A 243 17.85 40.32 1.96
N GLN A 244 17.02 41.06 2.68
CA GLN A 244 17.21 42.48 2.91
C GLN A 244 18.43 42.76 3.78
N SER A 245 18.67 41.96 4.81
CA SER A 245 19.81 42.05 5.70
C SER A 245 21.13 41.78 4.94
N ALA A 246 21.12 40.76 4.08
CA ALA A 246 22.23 40.49 3.18
C ALA A 246 22.54 41.70 2.32
N ARG A 247 21.54 42.33 1.67
CA ARG A 247 21.73 43.55 0.85
C ARG A 247 22.33 44.71 1.64
N ARG A 248 21.88 44.92 2.91
CA ARG A 248 22.42 46.00 3.76
C ARG A 248 23.87 45.76 4.08
N GLN A 249 24.32 44.54 4.33
CA GLN A 249 25.71 44.20 4.57
C GLN A 249 26.60 44.40 3.34
N PHE A 250 26.09 44.11 2.13
CA PHE A 250 26.79 44.40 0.87
C PHE A 250 26.94 45.87 0.62
N ALA A 251 25.95 46.69 0.97
CA ALA A 251 26.02 48.16 0.79
C ALA A 251 27.00 48.80 1.78
N GLN A 252 27.30 48.17 2.90
CA GLN A 252 28.21 48.67 3.93
C GLN A 252 29.61 48.00 3.87
N ALA A 253 29.89 47.16 2.87
CA ALA A 253 31.19 46.50 2.75
C ALA A 253 32.32 47.56 2.60
N PRO A 254 33.29 47.64 3.53
CA PRO A 254 34.39 48.57 3.45
C PRO A 254 35.27 48.21 2.25
N LEU A 255 35.65 49.19 1.49
CA LEU A 255 36.68 49.07 0.48
C LEU A 255 38.02 48.78 1.17
N GLY A 256 38.37 47.48 1.34
CA GLY A 256 39.66 47.06 1.89
C GLY A 256 39.61 46.63 3.38
N GLY A 257 39.15 45.46 3.67
CA GLY A 257 39.20 44.88 5.02
C GLY A 257 38.31 43.66 5.11
N GLN A 258 38.47 42.86 6.12
CA GLN A 258 37.76 41.63 6.38
C GLN A 258 36.24 41.73 6.04
N GLN A 259 35.81 40.97 5.06
CA GLN A 259 34.39 40.91 4.66
C GLN A 259 33.55 40.51 5.88
N PRO A 260 32.52 41.30 6.24
CA PRO A 260 31.67 40.95 7.35
C PRO A 260 30.97 39.62 7.08
N SER A 261 31.03 38.70 8.04
CA SER A 261 30.28 37.46 7.96
C SER A 261 28.79 37.74 8.14
N PHE A 262 27.97 37.11 7.34
CA PHE A 262 26.52 37.13 7.43
C PHE A 262 26.05 35.89 8.20
N ALA A 263 25.31 36.08 9.27
CA ALA A 263 24.74 35.01 10.01
C ALA A 263 23.43 34.53 9.34
N VAL A 264 23.44 33.33 8.78
CA VAL A 264 22.23 32.65 8.30
C VAL A 264 21.46 32.16 9.51
N LYS A 265 20.24 32.66 9.70
CA LYS A 265 19.41 32.38 10.88
C LYS A 265 18.35 31.33 10.58
N ALA A 266 17.94 30.61 11.62
CA ALA A 266 16.85 29.63 11.56
C ALA A 266 15.49 30.37 11.41
N PRO A 267 14.72 30.06 10.37
CA PRO A 267 13.40 30.68 10.16
C PRO A 267 12.31 30.12 11.11
N VAL A 268 12.55 28.98 11.70
CA VAL A 268 11.67 28.30 12.64
C VAL A 268 12.49 27.63 13.74
N GLY A 269 11.89 27.45 14.91
CA GLY A 269 12.45 26.61 15.96
C GLY A 269 12.16 25.13 15.67
N GLY A 270 13.08 24.25 16.06
CA GLY A 270 12.92 22.81 15.87
C GLY A 270 14.22 22.05 16.12
N LYS A 271 14.36 20.92 15.48
CA LYS A 271 15.60 20.13 15.47
C LYS A 271 16.20 20.06 14.08
N VAL A 272 17.52 19.94 14.05
CA VAL A 272 18.25 19.68 12.80
C VAL A 272 17.94 18.26 12.33
N LEU A 273 17.25 18.14 11.20
CA LEU A 273 16.92 16.86 10.56
C LEU A 273 18.09 16.37 9.73
N LYS A 274 18.73 17.31 9.00
CA LYS A 274 19.85 17.00 8.11
C LYS A 274 20.74 18.21 7.94
N VAL A 275 22.05 18.00 7.94
CA VAL A 275 23.02 19.03 7.53
C VAL A 275 23.43 18.72 6.09
N LEU A 276 23.04 19.60 5.17
CA LEU A 276 23.31 19.44 3.73
C LEU A 276 24.71 19.88 3.38
N GLN A 277 25.21 20.95 4.05
CA GLN A 277 26.56 21.52 3.86
C GLN A 277 27.29 21.51 5.19
N GLN A 278 28.10 20.47 5.43
CA GLN A 278 28.79 20.28 6.72
C GLN A 278 30.14 21.00 6.75
N SER A 279 30.88 20.95 5.65
CA SER A 279 32.23 21.51 5.53
C SER A 279 32.19 22.91 4.95
N GLU A 280 33.25 23.65 5.18
CA GLU A 280 33.46 24.93 4.51
C GLU A 280 33.49 24.73 2.99
N ALA A 281 32.68 25.51 2.29
CA ALA A 281 32.55 25.43 0.84
C ALA A 281 32.05 26.77 0.23
N SER A 282 32.29 26.96 -1.05
CA SER A 282 31.62 27.98 -1.81
C SER A 282 30.25 27.53 -2.23
N VAL A 283 29.22 28.30 -1.92
CA VAL A 283 27.81 27.98 -2.20
C VAL A 283 27.21 29.10 -3.07
N LEU A 284 26.26 28.67 -3.88
CA LEU A 284 25.43 29.58 -4.66
C LEU A 284 24.24 30.07 -3.83
N ALA A 285 23.67 31.18 -4.22
CA ALA A 285 22.40 31.63 -3.65
C ALA A 285 21.32 30.54 -3.84
N GLY A 286 20.56 30.23 -2.79
CA GLY A 286 19.56 29.16 -2.79
C GLY A 286 20.07 27.77 -2.45
N SER A 287 21.39 27.57 -2.32
CA SER A 287 21.94 26.28 -1.87
C SER A 287 21.47 25.94 -0.46
N GLY A 288 20.87 24.76 -0.28
CA GLY A 288 20.45 24.27 1.04
C GLY A 288 21.65 24.04 1.96
N LEU A 289 21.56 24.51 3.20
CA LEU A 289 22.59 24.36 4.22
C LEU A 289 22.18 23.35 5.28
N VAL A 290 20.98 23.51 5.83
CA VAL A 290 20.46 22.68 6.91
C VAL A 290 18.95 22.48 6.71
N GLU A 291 18.47 21.30 7.01
CA GLU A 291 17.03 21.01 7.12
C GLU A 291 16.61 21.01 8.59
N LEU A 292 15.61 21.82 8.90
CA LEU A 292 15.02 21.93 10.22
C LEU A 292 13.59 21.38 10.22
N GLY A 293 13.15 20.89 11.36
CA GLY A 293 11.78 20.46 11.55
C GLY A 293 11.50 20.05 12.98
N ASP A 294 10.22 19.89 13.29
CA ASP A 294 9.77 19.46 14.61
C ASP A 294 9.50 17.94 14.61
N PRO A 295 10.38 17.13 15.21
CA PRO A 295 10.17 15.68 15.27
C PRO A 295 8.96 15.27 16.13
N ALA A 296 8.35 16.16 16.89
CA ALA A 296 7.09 15.90 17.57
C ALA A 296 5.89 15.91 16.61
N LYS A 297 6.07 16.44 15.40
CA LYS A 297 5.04 16.52 14.36
C LYS A 297 5.36 15.58 13.20
N LEU A 298 5.42 14.29 13.51
CA LEU A 298 5.59 13.26 12.48
C LEU A 298 4.27 12.89 11.81
N GLU A 299 4.36 12.61 10.54
CA GLU A 299 3.35 11.93 9.73
C GLU A 299 3.97 10.70 9.10
N VAL A 300 3.16 9.78 8.63
CA VAL A 300 3.62 8.64 7.84
C VAL A 300 3.14 8.81 6.41
N VAL A 301 4.05 8.64 5.48
CA VAL A 301 3.73 8.62 4.05
C VAL A 301 3.94 7.21 3.54
N VAL A 302 2.91 6.64 2.94
CA VAL A 302 2.93 5.32 2.32
C VAL A 302 2.57 5.46 0.85
N ASP A 303 3.33 4.81 -0.01
CA ASP A 303 3.01 4.72 -1.43
C ASP A 303 2.21 3.43 -1.70
N ILE A 304 0.98 3.58 -2.15
CA ILE A 304 0.02 2.50 -2.40
C ILE A 304 -0.23 2.40 -3.90
N LEU A 305 -0.46 1.20 -4.42
CA LEU A 305 -0.86 1.00 -5.81
C LEU A 305 -2.15 1.78 -6.12
N THR A 306 -2.25 2.34 -7.33
CA THR A 306 -3.42 3.15 -7.72
C THR A 306 -4.73 2.38 -7.59
N GLU A 307 -4.74 1.09 -7.84
CA GLU A 307 -5.92 0.23 -7.69
C GLU A 307 -6.42 0.22 -6.24
N ASP A 308 -5.51 -0.03 -5.30
CA ASP A 308 -5.82 -0.07 -3.87
C ASP A 308 -6.13 1.32 -3.31
N ALA A 309 -5.46 2.36 -3.81
CA ALA A 309 -5.66 3.74 -3.38
C ALA A 309 -7.08 4.25 -3.61
N THR A 310 -7.79 3.73 -4.63
CA THR A 310 -9.19 4.07 -4.90
C THR A 310 -10.13 3.65 -3.78
N GLU A 311 -9.75 2.67 -3.00
CA GLU A 311 -10.52 2.17 -1.86
C GLU A 311 -10.19 2.89 -0.55
N VAL A 312 -9.05 3.55 -0.48
CA VAL A 312 -8.61 4.30 0.70
C VAL A 312 -9.36 5.62 0.78
N ARG A 313 -10.00 5.87 1.91
CA ARG A 313 -10.74 7.11 2.16
C ARG A 313 -10.07 7.95 3.24
N PRO A 314 -10.10 9.29 3.12
CA PRO A 314 -9.73 10.15 4.23
C PRO A 314 -10.52 9.80 5.49
N GLY A 315 -9.82 9.75 6.63
CA GLY A 315 -10.39 9.33 7.91
C GLY A 315 -10.35 7.83 8.19
N ALA A 316 -9.95 6.99 7.22
CA ALA A 316 -9.78 5.55 7.43
C ALA A 316 -8.77 5.26 8.55
N GLY A 317 -9.08 4.25 9.37
CA GLY A 317 -8.20 3.78 10.44
C GLY A 317 -6.93 3.15 9.87
N VAL A 318 -5.83 3.36 10.56
CA VAL A 318 -4.52 2.83 10.17
C VAL A 318 -3.84 2.21 11.38
N GLU A 319 -3.19 1.10 11.17
CA GLU A 319 -2.27 0.48 12.11
C GLU A 319 -0.84 0.57 11.57
N LEU A 320 0.04 1.11 12.39
CA LEU A 320 1.47 1.21 12.09
C LEU A 320 2.19 0.11 12.84
N LEU A 321 2.73 -0.83 12.09
CA LEU A 321 3.39 -2.03 12.58
C LEU A 321 4.91 -1.92 12.35
N ASN A 322 5.68 -2.76 13.04
CA ASN A 322 7.13 -2.91 12.82
C ASN A 322 7.93 -1.59 12.82
N TRP A 323 7.45 -0.60 13.55
CA TRP A 323 8.07 0.71 13.68
C TRP A 323 9.24 0.76 14.69
N GLY A 324 9.57 -0.37 15.32
CA GLY A 324 10.64 -0.51 16.31
C GLY A 324 10.16 -0.54 17.78
N GLY A 325 8.88 -0.29 18.02
CA GLY A 325 8.26 -0.41 19.34
C GLY A 325 7.49 -1.72 19.52
N PRO A 326 7.08 -2.03 20.76
CA PRO A 326 6.49 -3.32 21.12
C PRO A 326 5.02 -3.48 20.71
N ARG A 327 4.33 -2.41 20.36
CA ARG A 327 2.90 -2.40 20.02
C ARG A 327 2.65 -1.62 18.75
N ALA A 328 1.62 -1.99 18.01
CA ALA A 328 1.14 -1.19 16.89
C ALA A 328 0.73 0.22 17.36
N LEU A 329 1.01 1.23 16.55
CA LEU A 329 0.49 2.57 16.76
C LEU A 329 -0.77 2.77 15.93
N SER A 330 -1.75 3.46 16.51
CA SER A 330 -2.92 3.88 15.77
C SER A 330 -2.63 5.13 14.96
N GLY A 331 -3.16 5.16 13.75
CA GLY A 331 -3.10 6.29 12.85
C GLY A 331 -4.42 6.51 12.13
N ARG A 332 -4.49 7.56 11.35
CA ARG A 332 -5.65 7.87 10.51
C ARG A 332 -5.19 8.48 9.19
N VAL A 333 -5.78 8.04 8.10
CA VAL A 333 -5.55 8.66 6.79
C VAL A 333 -6.01 10.12 6.84
N ARG A 334 -5.09 11.04 6.55
CA ARG A 334 -5.40 12.46 6.44
C ARG A 334 -5.93 12.78 5.05
N TRP A 335 -5.16 12.42 4.04
CA TRP A 335 -5.58 12.52 2.64
C TRP A 335 -4.82 11.53 1.77
N VAL A 336 -5.35 11.31 0.58
CA VAL A 336 -4.71 10.61 -0.53
C VAL A 336 -4.28 11.66 -1.54
N GLU A 337 -3.02 11.69 -1.94
CA GLU A 337 -2.54 12.63 -2.94
C GLU A 337 -3.24 12.37 -4.28
N PRO A 338 -3.70 13.41 -4.99
CA PRO A 338 -4.45 13.20 -6.24
C PRO A 338 -3.59 12.83 -7.43
N ALA A 339 -2.27 12.94 -7.31
CA ALA A 339 -1.33 12.67 -8.38
C ALA A 339 -0.63 11.32 -8.17
N ALA A 340 -0.72 10.45 -9.17
CA ALA A 340 0.05 9.22 -9.21
C ALA A 340 1.46 9.47 -9.78
N PHE A 341 2.40 8.63 -9.38
CA PHE A 341 3.77 8.62 -9.89
C PHE A 341 4.20 7.19 -10.22
N THR A 342 5.15 7.06 -11.14
CA THR A 342 5.71 5.77 -11.52
C THR A 342 6.88 5.42 -10.59
N LYS A 343 6.86 4.22 -10.04
CA LYS A 343 7.93 3.64 -9.24
C LYS A 343 8.32 2.28 -9.82
N VAL A 344 9.62 2.04 -9.94
CA VAL A 344 10.11 0.73 -10.37
C VAL A 344 10.20 -0.17 -9.14
N SER A 345 9.54 -1.32 -9.19
CA SER A 345 9.58 -2.33 -8.12
C SER A 345 10.94 -3.04 -8.08
N ALA A 346 11.20 -3.80 -7.02
CA ALA A 346 12.42 -4.59 -6.88
C ALA A 346 12.61 -5.63 -8.00
N LEU A 347 11.54 -5.98 -8.70
CA LEU A 347 11.54 -6.91 -9.83
C LEU A 347 11.72 -6.22 -11.20
N GLY A 348 11.93 -4.88 -11.21
CA GLY A 348 12.09 -4.10 -12.43
C GLY A 348 10.79 -3.75 -13.16
N VAL A 349 9.62 -3.98 -12.54
CA VAL A 349 8.32 -3.64 -13.12
C VAL A 349 7.92 -2.23 -12.70
N GLU A 350 7.44 -1.44 -13.66
CA GLU A 350 6.88 -0.12 -13.40
C GLU A 350 5.48 -0.25 -12.77
N GLU A 351 5.30 0.41 -11.65
CA GLU A 351 4.06 0.44 -10.89
C GLU A 351 3.57 1.89 -10.75
N GLN A 352 2.29 2.11 -10.96
CA GLN A 352 1.66 3.40 -10.69
C GLN A 352 1.22 3.44 -9.23
N ARG A 353 1.77 4.38 -8.48
CA ARG A 353 1.54 4.51 -7.03
C ARG A 353 1.06 5.91 -6.67
N VAL A 354 0.36 5.99 -5.56
CA VAL A 354 -0.17 7.24 -4.98
C VAL A 354 0.27 7.33 -3.54
N ASN A 355 0.72 8.52 -3.11
CA ASN A 355 1.04 8.76 -1.72
C ASN A 355 -0.24 8.91 -0.88
N VAL A 356 -0.27 8.20 0.22
CA VAL A 356 -1.27 8.37 1.27
C VAL A 356 -0.59 8.93 2.50
N VAL A 357 -1.08 10.05 2.99
CA VAL A 357 -0.55 10.74 4.16
C VAL A 357 -1.40 10.38 5.38
N ILE A 358 -0.73 9.95 6.44
CA ILE A 358 -1.32 9.38 7.63
C ILE A 358 -0.85 10.14 8.85
N ASP A 359 -1.80 10.56 9.69
CA ASP A 359 -1.53 11.12 11.02
C ASP A 359 -1.38 9.99 12.04
N ILE A 360 -0.36 10.08 12.88
CA ILE A 360 -0.21 9.23 14.05
C ILE A 360 -1.17 9.76 15.14
N THR A 361 -2.19 8.97 15.47
CA THR A 361 -3.19 9.33 16.50
C THR A 361 -2.81 8.80 17.88
N ALA A 362 -1.85 7.88 17.96
CA ALA A 362 -1.31 7.38 19.22
C ALA A 362 -0.63 8.53 20.00
N PRO A 363 -0.67 8.50 21.35
CA PRO A 363 -0.01 9.50 22.18
C PRO A 363 1.49 9.60 21.87
N ALA A 364 2.01 10.84 21.79
CA ALA A 364 3.42 11.11 21.42
C ALA A 364 4.43 10.38 22.32
N ALA A 365 4.07 10.15 23.59
CA ALA A 365 4.91 9.40 24.53
C ALA A 365 5.22 7.97 24.09
N GLN A 366 4.37 7.37 23.26
CA GLN A 366 4.55 5.97 22.78
C GLN A 366 5.55 5.86 21.64
N TRP A 367 5.78 6.92 20.87
CA TRP A 367 6.61 6.90 19.67
C TRP A 367 7.73 7.95 19.65
N GLN A 368 8.21 8.38 20.83
CA GLN A 368 9.31 9.34 20.96
C GLN A 368 10.63 8.88 20.30
N SER A 369 10.79 7.57 20.14
CA SER A 369 11.97 6.98 19.46
C SER A 369 11.87 7.01 17.95
N LEU A 370 10.70 7.33 17.38
CA LEU A 370 10.54 7.49 15.94
C LEU A 370 11.23 8.77 15.47
N GLY A 371 12.07 8.63 14.46
CA GLY A 371 12.71 9.74 13.79
C GLY A 371 12.12 9.99 12.40
N ASP A 372 12.67 10.95 11.70
CA ASP A 372 12.36 11.24 10.30
C ASP A 372 12.95 10.16 9.39
N GLY A 373 12.19 9.72 8.38
CA GLY A 373 12.64 8.74 7.40
C GLY A 373 12.66 7.29 7.87
N PHE A 374 12.12 6.98 9.06
CA PHE A 374 12.06 5.61 9.56
C PHE A 374 11.03 4.81 8.77
N LYS A 375 11.41 3.57 8.42
CA LYS A 375 10.50 2.63 7.77
C LYS A 375 9.48 2.12 8.78
N VAL A 376 8.22 2.05 8.37
CA VAL A 376 7.11 1.48 9.12
C VAL A 376 6.25 0.64 8.19
N ASP A 377 5.65 -0.42 8.70
CA ASP A 377 4.65 -1.18 7.98
C ASP A 377 3.28 -0.55 8.26
N VAL A 378 2.56 -0.25 7.21
CA VAL A 378 1.29 0.47 7.26
C VAL A 378 0.18 -0.46 6.84
N ARG A 379 -0.82 -0.64 7.70
CA ARG A 379 -2.04 -1.39 7.42
C ARG A 379 -3.23 -0.43 7.44
N VAL A 380 -3.70 -0.06 6.25
CA VAL A 380 -4.84 0.85 6.07
C VAL A 380 -6.13 0.04 6.02
N LEU A 381 -7.05 0.29 6.95
CA LEU A 381 -8.34 -0.37 7.01
C LEU A 381 -9.29 0.26 5.97
N VAL A 382 -9.51 -0.44 4.86
CA VAL A 382 -10.38 0.05 3.77
C VAL A 382 -11.84 -0.34 3.98
N GLN A 383 -12.07 -1.44 4.69
CA GLN A 383 -13.41 -1.90 5.03
C GLN A 383 -13.42 -2.56 6.40
N VAL A 384 -14.30 -2.11 7.27
CA VAL A 384 -14.56 -2.71 8.59
C VAL A 384 -16.05 -2.97 8.71
N VAL A 385 -16.41 -4.20 9.01
CA VAL A 385 -17.81 -4.63 9.16
C VAL A 385 -17.96 -5.37 10.48
N ASP A 386 -18.69 -4.79 11.40
CA ASP A 386 -18.99 -5.43 12.67
C ASP A 386 -20.06 -6.52 12.49
N LYS A 387 -19.92 -7.61 13.28
CA LYS A 387 -20.84 -8.76 13.26
C LYS A 387 -20.97 -9.43 11.87
N ALA A 388 -19.91 -9.38 11.06
CA ALA A 388 -19.87 -10.09 9.78
C ALA A 388 -19.84 -11.60 10.01
N VAL A 389 -20.57 -12.35 9.19
CA VAL A 389 -20.47 -13.82 9.13
C VAL A 389 -19.26 -14.16 8.28
N MET A 390 -18.29 -14.82 8.88
CA MET A 390 -16.98 -15.10 8.26
C MET A 390 -16.74 -16.59 8.10
N VAL A 391 -16.13 -16.92 6.97
CA VAL A 391 -15.64 -18.27 6.66
C VAL A 391 -14.20 -18.19 6.19
N PRO A 392 -13.37 -19.21 6.40
CA PRO A 392 -12.04 -19.26 5.78
C PRO A 392 -12.15 -19.22 4.26
N VAL A 393 -11.28 -18.45 3.62
CA VAL A 393 -11.25 -18.37 2.13
C VAL A 393 -11.00 -19.74 1.51
N SER A 394 -10.27 -20.62 2.21
CA SER A 394 -9.99 -22.00 1.81
C SER A 394 -11.23 -22.91 1.72
N ALA A 395 -12.37 -22.50 2.27
CA ALA A 395 -13.62 -23.23 2.15
C ALA A 395 -14.42 -22.85 0.90
N LEU A 396 -14.06 -21.76 0.23
CA LEU A 396 -14.78 -21.22 -0.91
C LEU A 396 -14.20 -21.72 -2.23
N PHE A 397 -15.08 -22.05 -3.16
CA PHE A 397 -14.69 -22.38 -4.53
C PHE A 397 -15.70 -21.80 -5.54
N PRO A 398 -15.30 -21.55 -6.79
CA PRO A 398 -16.17 -20.96 -7.81
C PRO A 398 -17.19 -21.98 -8.32
N ILE A 399 -18.45 -21.57 -8.45
CA ILE A 399 -19.52 -22.31 -9.13
C ILE A 399 -20.12 -21.36 -10.18
N GLY A 400 -19.64 -21.48 -11.42
CA GLY A 400 -20.00 -20.50 -12.47
C GLY A 400 -19.61 -19.09 -12.05
N SER A 401 -20.56 -18.19 -11.96
CA SER A 401 -20.38 -16.79 -11.53
C SER A 401 -20.53 -16.57 -10.01
N ARG A 402 -20.84 -17.63 -9.25
CA ARG A 402 -21.08 -17.56 -7.80
C ARG A 402 -20.00 -18.30 -7.02
N SER A 403 -20.00 -18.13 -5.68
CA SER A 403 -19.16 -18.90 -4.77
C SER A 403 -19.96 -20.01 -4.11
N GLY A 404 -19.37 -21.20 -4.06
CA GLY A 404 -19.92 -22.36 -3.35
C GLY A 404 -19.11 -22.68 -2.11
N ILE A 405 -19.76 -23.36 -1.19
CA ILE A 405 -19.18 -23.89 0.03
C ILE A 405 -19.85 -25.23 0.37
N PHE A 406 -19.06 -26.16 0.90
CA PHE A 406 -19.62 -27.39 1.45
C PHE A 406 -19.83 -27.23 2.95
N VAL A 407 -21.09 -27.44 3.39
CA VAL A 407 -21.45 -27.44 4.80
C VAL A 407 -21.58 -28.89 5.25
N LEU A 408 -21.00 -29.24 6.41
CA LEU A 408 -21.12 -30.54 7.03
C LEU A 408 -22.43 -30.61 7.78
N GLU A 409 -23.36 -31.40 7.29
CA GLU A 409 -24.65 -31.66 7.94
C GLU A 409 -24.91 -33.17 7.98
N GLY A 410 -25.12 -33.74 9.17
CA GLY A 410 -25.44 -35.16 9.32
C GLY A 410 -24.38 -36.13 8.77
N GLY A 411 -23.10 -35.76 8.77
CA GLY A 411 -22.02 -36.59 8.21
C GLY A 411 -21.90 -36.53 6.67
N HIS A 412 -22.61 -35.62 6.03
CA HIS A 412 -22.59 -35.42 4.59
C HIS A 412 -22.12 -33.99 4.21
N ALA A 413 -21.45 -33.88 3.09
CA ALA A 413 -21.06 -32.58 2.51
C ALA A 413 -22.24 -32.05 1.69
N ASN A 414 -22.92 -31.03 2.19
CA ASN A 414 -24.00 -30.37 1.47
C ASN A 414 -23.47 -29.11 0.80
N LEU A 415 -23.66 -29.04 -0.52
CA LEU A 415 -23.29 -27.90 -1.31
C LEU A 415 -24.28 -26.75 -1.08
N LYS A 416 -23.74 -25.57 -0.69
CA LYS A 416 -24.53 -24.34 -0.59
C LYS A 416 -23.89 -23.24 -1.41
N GLU A 417 -24.72 -22.49 -2.11
CA GLU A 417 -24.31 -21.25 -2.75
C GLU A 417 -24.30 -20.13 -1.72
N VAL A 418 -23.26 -19.31 -1.76
CA VAL A 418 -23.07 -18.21 -0.83
C VAL A 418 -22.79 -16.90 -1.58
N SER A 419 -23.31 -15.79 -1.03
CA SER A 419 -22.97 -14.45 -1.49
C SER A 419 -21.78 -13.92 -0.71
N VAL A 420 -20.62 -13.84 -1.36
CA VAL A 420 -19.40 -13.30 -0.78
C VAL A 420 -19.31 -11.83 -1.14
N GLU A 421 -19.29 -10.96 -0.13
CA GLU A 421 -19.21 -9.50 -0.31
C GLU A 421 -17.75 -9.01 -0.37
N ALA A 422 -16.87 -9.61 0.46
CA ALA A 422 -15.45 -9.25 0.50
C ALA A 422 -14.57 -10.40 1.00
N ARG A 423 -13.28 -10.32 0.70
CA ARG A 423 -12.24 -11.25 1.15
C ARG A 423 -11.04 -10.46 1.66
N ASN A 424 -10.36 -10.97 2.69
CA ASN A 424 -9.14 -10.34 3.23
C ASN A 424 -7.90 -11.26 3.19
N GLY A 425 -7.92 -12.30 2.34
CA GLY A 425 -6.84 -13.28 2.22
C GLY A 425 -6.94 -14.46 3.19
N VAL A 426 -7.50 -14.30 4.38
CA VAL A 426 -7.69 -15.34 5.39
C VAL A 426 -9.16 -15.75 5.48
N SER A 427 -10.03 -14.78 5.57
CA SER A 427 -11.48 -14.95 5.73
C SER A 427 -12.25 -14.25 4.62
N ALA A 428 -13.44 -14.73 4.36
CA ALA A 428 -14.41 -14.10 3.49
C ALA A 428 -15.65 -13.72 4.29
N TRP A 429 -16.14 -12.51 4.05
CA TRP A 429 -17.42 -12.07 4.58
C TRP A 429 -18.55 -12.55 3.67
N VAL A 430 -19.46 -13.34 4.26
CA VAL A 430 -20.62 -13.90 3.59
C VAL A 430 -21.87 -13.17 4.07
N LYS A 431 -22.67 -12.67 3.14
CA LYS A 431 -23.90 -11.94 3.45
C LYS A 431 -25.06 -12.88 3.69
N THR A 432 -25.19 -13.91 2.84
CA THR A 432 -26.30 -14.87 2.88
C THR A 432 -25.83 -16.28 2.56
N GLY A 433 -26.58 -17.27 3.06
CA GLY A 433 -26.35 -18.68 2.75
C GLY A 433 -25.77 -19.51 3.88
N LEU A 434 -25.32 -18.89 4.99
CA LEU A 434 -24.73 -19.60 6.11
C LEU A 434 -25.29 -19.14 7.47
N THR A 435 -25.31 -20.06 8.42
CA THR A 435 -25.62 -19.78 9.81
C THR A 435 -24.34 -19.80 10.65
N VAL A 436 -24.26 -18.93 11.65
CA VAL A 436 -23.14 -18.90 12.59
C VAL A 436 -23.08 -20.24 13.35
N GLY A 437 -21.87 -20.77 13.50
CA GLY A 437 -21.62 -22.07 14.12
C GLY A 437 -21.72 -23.28 13.18
N ALA A 438 -22.17 -23.08 11.93
CA ALA A 438 -22.15 -24.16 10.93
C ALA A 438 -20.70 -24.62 10.67
N GLN A 439 -20.50 -25.91 10.44
CA GLN A 439 -19.21 -26.44 10.06
C GLN A 439 -19.08 -26.46 8.54
N VAL A 440 -18.02 -25.87 8.03
CA VAL A 440 -17.72 -25.79 6.61
C VAL A 440 -16.45 -26.57 6.30
N ILE A 441 -16.44 -27.25 5.15
CA ILE A 441 -15.29 -28.04 4.73
C ILE A 441 -14.26 -27.09 4.10
N VAL A 442 -13.04 -27.13 4.63
CA VAL A 442 -11.89 -26.38 4.08
C VAL A 442 -11.10 -27.26 3.12
N TYR A 443 -10.48 -26.63 2.14
CA TYR A 443 -9.71 -27.31 1.08
C TYR A 443 -10.48 -28.44 0.40
N PRO A 444 -11.71 -28.19 -0.14
CA PRO A 444 -12.51 -29.24 -0.75
C PRO A 444 -11.77 -29.88 -1.93
N ASP A 445 -11.61 -31.22 -1.88
CA ASP A 445 -11.03 -31.99 -2.98
C ASP A 445 -11.99 -31.96 -4.18
N SER A 446 -11.46 -32.05 -5.40
CA SER A 446 -12.21 -32.16 -6.66
C SER A 446 -13.17 -33.37 -6.71
N LYS A 447 -12.93 -34.38 -5.87
CA LYS A 447 -13.80 -35.56 -5.71
C LYS A 447 -15.02 -35.30 -4.84
N LEU A 448 -15.04 -34.22 -4.05
CA LEU A 448 -16.13 -33.88 -3.16
C LEU A 448 -17.32 -33.38 -3.99
N LYS A 449 -18.45 -34.04 -3.87
CA LYS A 449 -19.70 -33.70 -4.53
C LYS A 449 -20.80 -33.49 -3.48
N ASP A 450 -21.88 -32.89 -3.93
CA ASP A 450 -23.07 -32.72 -3.06
C ASP A 450 -23.56 -34.06 -2.49
N LYS A 451 -23.91 -34.07 -1.20
CA LYS A 451 -24.44 -35.21 -0.43
C LYS A 451 -23.49 -36.41 -0.28
N VAL A 452 -22.21 -36.26 -0.53
CA VAL A 452 -21.23 -37.33 -0.31
C VAL A 452 -21.00 -37.51 1.19
N PRO A 453 -20.98 -38.78 1.72
CA PRO A 453 -20.62 -39.05 3.10
C PRO A 453 -19.16 -38.67 3.37
N VAL A 454 -18.93 -37.92 4.45
CA VAL A 454 -17.60 -37.43 4.83
C VAL A 454 -17.32 -37.76 6.30
N LYS A 455 -16.05 -37.87 6.61
CA LYS A 455 -15.55 -38.08 7.98
C LYS A 455 -14.58 -36.94 8.31
N VAL A 456 -14.80 -36.29 9.42
CA VAL A 456 -13.87 -35.23 9.91
C VAL A 456 -12.58 -35.93 10.34
N ARG A 457 -11.47 -35.30 9.96
CA ARG A 457 -10.12 -35.76 10.28
C ARG A 457 -9.74 -35.50 11.72
#